data_5871a4f9191b79e1dbf6447ab9a96c9c
#
_entry.id   5871a4f9191b79e1dbf6447ab9a96c9c
#
_cell.length_a   1.000
_cell.length_b   1.000
_cell.length_c   1.000
_cell.angle_alpha   90.00
_cell.angle_beta   90.00
_cell.angle_gamma   90.00
#
_symmetry.space_group_name_H-M   'P 1'
#
loop_
_entity.id
_entity.type
_entity.pdbx_description
1 polymer ?
#
loop_
_entity_poly.entity_id
_entity_poly.type
_entity_poly.pdbx_seq_one_letter_code
_entity_poly.pdbx_strand_id
1 'polypeptide(L)' 'MKNGIIQQATFRNFMIEATAVQMGTQWRPQFRVSRGDRKTNWCTPRVSAFSNSALAVDAAIRHAKLEIQRGWGSCFA' A
#
# COMPACT_ATOMS: atom_id res chain seq x y z
N MET A 1 7.28 1.21 18.42
CA MET A 1 6.18 0.89 17.77
C MET A 1 6.38 0.07 16.53
N LYS A 2 5.56 -0.90 16.32
CA LYS A 2 5.71 -1.76 15.23
C LYS A 2 4.68 -1.59 14.22
N ASN A 3 5.08 -1.51 12.96
CA ASN A 3 4.12 -1.62 11.88
C ASN A 3 3.67 -3.04 11.80
N GLY A 4 2.60 -3.27 11.16
CA GLY A 4 2.15 -4.61 10.89
C GLY A 4 3.10 -5.31 9.94
N ILE A 5 2.76 -6.52 9.58
CA ILE A 5 3.54 -7.30 8.66
C ILE A 5 3.46 -6.69 7.28
N ILE A 6 4.58 -6.62 6.57
CA ILE A 6 4.58 -6.16 5.20
C ILE A 6 4.23 -7.34 4.32
N GLN A 7 3.19 -7.18 3.52
CA GLN A 7 2.75 -8.21 2.61
C GLN A 7 3.11 -7.82 1.19
N GLN A 8 3.60 -8.77 0.42
CA GLN A 8 4.03 -8.51 -0.95
C GLN A 8 3.07 -9.11 -1.95
N ALA A 9 2.89 -8.43 -3.07
CA ALA A 9 2.08 -8.91 -4.18
C ALA A 9 2.70 -8.41 -5.46
N THR A 10 2.38 -9.04 -6.58
CA THR A 10 2.85 -8.57 -7.87
C THR A 10 1.65 -8.28 -8.76
N PHE A 11 1.80 -7.29 -9.65
CA PHE A 11 0.75 -6.91 -10.57
C PHE A 11 1.38 -6.19 -11.76
N ARG A 12 1.22 -6.73 -12.95
CA ARG A 12 1.72 -6.13 -14.20
C ARG A 12 3.20 -5.76 -14.11
N ASN A 13 4.01 -6.68 -13.62
CA ASN A 13 5.45 -6.50 -13.49
C ASN A 13 5.86 -5.51 -12.40
N PHE A 14 4.92 -5.05 -11.60
CA PHE A 14 5.25 -4.25 -10.44
C PHE A 14 5.19 -5.12 -9.20
N MET A 15 6.06 -4.81 -8.24
CA MET A 15 5.98 -5.43 -6.94
C MET A 15 5.32 -4.45 -5.98
N ILE A 16 4.31 -4.93 -5.28
CA ILE A 16 3.58 -4.12 -4.30
C ILE A 16 3.97 -4.59 -2.93
N GLU A 17 4.36 -3.66 -2.08
CA GLU A 17 4.54 -3.94 -0.66
C GLU A 17 3.45 -3.19 0.08
N ALA A 18 2.70 -3.89 0.91
CA ALA A 18 1.57 -3.32 1.60
C ALA A 18 1.69 -3.57 3.09
N THR A 19 1.29 -2.60 3.87
CA THR A 19 1.31 -2.72 5.31
C THR A 19 0.17 -1.90 5.90
N ALA A 20 0.01 -1.99 7.20
CA ALA A 20 -0.97 -1.20 7.92
C ALA A 20 -0.27 -0.57 9.12
N VAL A 21 -0.59 0.68 9.37
CA VAL A 21 -0.04 1.43 10.50
C VAL A 21 -1.14 1.63 11.52
N GLN A 22 -0.89 1.23 12.74
CA GLN A 22 -1.88 1.36 13.79
C GLN A 22 -1.96 2.80 14.28
N MET A 23 -3.17 3.29 14.38
CA MET A 23 -3.44 4.62 14.88
C MET A 23 -4.57 4.51 15.90
N GLY A 24 -4.22 4.48 17.16
CA GLY A 24 -5.21 4.24 18.20
C GLY A 24 -5.78 2.85 18.07
N THR A 25 -7.09 2.77 17.87
CA THR A 25 -7.76 1.48 17.70
C THR A 25 -7.99 1.12 16.24
N GLN A 26 -7.46 1.92 15.33
CA GLN A 26 -7.69 1.70 13.91
C GLN A 26 -6.38 1.51 13.17
N TRP A 27 -6.50 1.04 11.93
CA TRP A 27 -5.34 0.75 11.10
C TRP A 27 -5.45 1.48 9.78
N ARG A 28 -4.38 2.14 9.38
CA ARG A 28 -4.36 2.89 8.13
C ARG A 28 -3.54 2.15 7.10
N PRO A 29 -4.07 1.94 5.89
CA PRO A 29 -3.32 1.23 4.86
C PRO A 29 -2.19 2.08 4.30
N GLN A 30 -1.09 1.42 3.95
CA GLN A 30 0.01 2.05 3.24
C GLN A 30 0.57 1.06 2.24
N PHE A 31 1.05 1.57 1.11
CA PHE A 31 1.68 0.71 0.13
C PHE A 31 2.86 1.42 -0.52
N ARG A 32 3.71 0.62 -1.08
CA ARG A 32 4.86 1.08 -1.83
C ARG A 32 5.00 0.16 -3.03
N VAL A 33 5.40 0.71 -4.17
CA VAL A 33 5.49 -0.07 -5.39
C VAL A 33 6.89 0.07 -5.97
N SER A 34 7.39 -1.00 -6.54
CA SER A 34 8.69 -0.99 -7.16
C SER A 34 8.65 -1.71 -8.51
N ARG A 35 9.58 -1.34 -9.36
CA ARG A 35 9.74 -1.98 -10.64
C ARG A 35 11.20 -1.84 -11.03
N GLY A 36 11.90 -2.96 -11.09
CA GLY A 36 13.34 -2.94 -11.33
C GLY A 36 14.03 -2.16 -10.22
N ASP A 37 14.78 -1.16 -10.58
CA ASP A 37 15.52 -0.35 -9.62
C ASP A 37 14.70 0.79 -9.03
N ARG A 38 13.50 1.00 -9.51
CA ARG A 38 12.70 2.13 -9.09
C ARG A 38 11.74 1.74 -7.99
N LYS A 39 11.60 2.63 -7.02
CA LYS A 39 10.75 2.36 -5.86
C LYS A 39 10.10 3.66 -5.43
N THR A 40 8.83 3.62 -5.13
CA THR A 40 8.14 4.80 -4.63
C THR A 40 8.34 4.94 -3.14
N ASN A 41 7.99 6.11 -2.63
CA ASN A 41 7.82 6.27 -1.20
C ASN A 41 6.55 5.54 -0.76
N TRP A 42 6.37 5.41 0.54
CA TRP A 42 5.15 4.85 1.07
C TRP A 42 3.99 5.80 0.78
N CYS A 43 2.93 5.24 0.21
CA CYS A 43 1.74 6.01 -0.14
C CYS A 43 0.60 5.63 0.78
N THR A 44 -0.15 6.62 1.24
CA THR A 44 -1.33 6.39 2.07
C THR A 44 -2.56 6.75 1.25
N PRO A 45 -3.37 5.77 0.83
CA PRO A 45 -4.56 6.11 0.07
C PRO A 45 -5.56 6.88 0.93
N ARG A 46 -6.40 7.66 0.26
CA ARG A 46 -7.40 8.47 0.96
C ARG A 46 -8.63 7.63 1.20
N VAL A 47 -8.57 6.82 2.23
CA VAL A 47 -9.69 5.99 2.61
C VAL A 47 -9.81 6.03 4.12
N SER A 48 -10.94 5.61 4.63
CA SER A 48 -11.13 5.51 6.07
C SER A 48 -10.22 4.45 6.64
N ALA A 49 -9.86 4.61 7.90
CA ALA A 49 -9.08 3.59 8.57
C ALA A 49 -9.95 2.35 8.81
N PHE A 50 -9.30 1.24 9.08
CA PHE A 50 -9.96 -0.04 9.22
C PHE A 50 -9.85 -0.55 10.65
N SER A 51 -10.75 -1.46 11.00
CA SER A 51 -10.77 -1.97 12.36
C SER A 51 -9.71 -3.02 12.64
N ASN A 52 -9.09 -3.59 11.59
CA ASN A 52 -7.99 -4.51 11.80
C ASN A 52 -6.98 -4.39 10.69
N SER A 53 -5.79 -4.92 10.95
CA SER A 53 -4.69 -4.77 10.02
C SER A 53 -4.90 -5.54 8.71
N ALA A 54 -5.56 -6.68 8.78
CA ALA A 54 -5.76 -7.48 7.57
C ALA A 54 -6.62 -6.74 6.55
N LEU A 55 -7.67 -6.08 6.99
CA LEU A 55 -8.50 -5.29 6.08
C LEU A 55 -7.73 -4.11 5.52
N ALA A 56 -6.90 -3.48 6.33
CA ALA A 56 -6.11 -2.34 5.87
C ALA A 56 -5.08 -2.77 4.82
N VAL A 57 -4.40 -3.89 5.05
CA VAL A 57 -3.43 -4.40 4.09
C VAL A 57 -4.11 -4.76 2.78
N ASP A 58 -5.27 -5.40 2.85
CA ASP A 58 -6.01 -5.75 1.64
C ASP A 58 -6.40 -4.52 0.86
N ALA A 59 -6.84 -3.48 1.54
CA ALA A 59 -7.18 -2.22 0.89
C ALA A 59 -5.95 -1.58 0.27
N ALA A 60 -4.80 -1.65 0.94
CA ALA A 60 -3.57 -1.10 0.39
C ALA A 60 -3.21 -1.76 -0.93
N ILE A 61 -3.33 -3.08 -1.00
CA ILE A 61 -3.01 -3.80 -2.23
C ILE A 61 -3.97 -3.40 -3.35
N ARG A 62 -5.26 -3.31 -3.04
CA ARG A 62 -6.24 -2.92 -4.06
C ARG A 62 -5.98 -1.52 -4.59
N HIS A 63 -5.67 -0.59 -3.72
CA HIS A 63 -5.38 0.76 -4.15
C HIS A 63 -4.10 0.84 -4.96
N ALA A 64 -3.09 0.06 -4.60
CA ALA A 64 -1.86 0.01 -5.37
C ALA A 64 -2.14 -0.47 -6.79
N LYS A 65 -2.97 -1.50 -6.94
CA LYS A 65 -3.32 -2.00 -8.26
C LYS A 65 -4.06 -0.96 -9.09
N LEU A 66 -4.95 -0.20 -8.45
CA LEU A 66 -5.66 0.86 -9.16
C LEU A 66 -4.70 1.94 -9.64
N GLU A 67 -3.74 2.32 -8.83
CA GLU A 67 -2.77 3.32 -9.24
C GLU A 67 -1.94 2.84 -10.41
N ILE A 68 -1.53 1.58 -10.39
CA ILE A 68 -0.78 0.99 -11.50
C ILE A 68 -1.62 1.02 -12.76
N GLN A 69 -2.91 0.68 -12.66
CA GLN A 69 -3.80 0.69 -13.82
C GLN A 69 -3.99 2.09 -14.39
N ARG A 70 -3.95 3.11 -13.54
CA ARG A 70 -4.14 4.48 -13.99
C ARG A 70 -2.90 5.09 -14.61
N GLY A 71 -1.82 4.36 -14.69
CA GLY A 71 -0.60 4.87 -15.28
C GLY A 71 0.44 5.28 -14.27
N TRP A 72 0.13 5.09 -12.98
CA TRP A 72 1.17 5.17 -11.97
C TRP A 72 1.91 6.51 -11.89
N GLY A 73 1.22 7.60 -12.06
CA GLY A 73 1.89 8.86 -12.12
C GLY A 73 2.15 9.52 -10.79
N SER A 74 1.17 9.53 -9.92
CA SER A 74 1.24 10.39 -8.75
C SER A 74 2.23 9.91 -7.68
N CYS A 75 2.49 8.63 -7.60
CA CYS A 75 3.41 8.12 -6.58
C CYS A 75 4.84 8.02 -7.06
N PHE A 76 5.04 8.06 -8.35
CA PHE A 76 6.37 7.98 -8.94
C PHE A 76 6.93 9.34 -9.27
N ALA A 77 6.48 10.31 -8.64
CA ALA A 77 6.87 11.68 -8.95
C ALA A 77 8.37 11.90 -8.97
#